data_bf58b5b4707234ab1d0554bfef4a5bee
#
_entry.id   bf58b5b4707234ab1d0554bfef4a5bee
#
_cell.length_a   1.000
_cell.length_b   1.000
_cell.length_c   1.000
_cell.angle_alpha   90.00
_cell.angle_beta   90.00
_cell.angle_gamma   90.00
#
_symmetry.space_group_name_H-M   'P 1'
#
loop_
_entity.id
_entity.type
_entity.pdbx_description
1 polymer ?
#
loop_
_entity_poly.entity_id
_entity_poly.type
_entity_poly.pdbx_seq_one_letter_code
_entity_poly.pdbx_strand_id
1 'polypeptide(L)'
;MTPQEVVKFAQDNDCKMVDFKFLDFVGIWQHFSTPISEFSEDTFDEGIGFDGSSIRGWQPIHNSDMLIMPDPGTAKIDPFVKAPTLSLICNIIDPITKEGYTRDPRFIAKKAEAYLKQTGIGDTIYFGPEPECFMFDDVRYASSANESFYSIDSAEGIWNTGREEFPNLGYKPRHKEGYFPCAPTDSMIDIRNEMAVSYTHLRAHETQEVISYAVF
;
A
#
# COMPACT_ATOMS: atom_id res chain seq x y z
N MET A 1 10.22 -5.39 15.99
CA MET A 1 9.53 -6.11 17.08
C MET A 1 9.78 -7.61 16.93
N THR A 2 9.83 -8.34 18.05
CA THR A 2 9.77 -9.80 18.05
C THR A 2 8.32 -10.28 17.89
N PRO A 3 8.04 -11.54 17.56
CA PRO A 3 6.68 -12.09 17.55
C PRO A 3 5.89 -11.81 18.83
N GLN A 4 6.50 -12.03 20.01
CA GLN A 4 5.92 -11.77 21.33
C GLN A 4 5.52 -10.28 21.47
N GLU A 5 6.43 -9.38 21.08
CA GLU A 5 6.16 -7.94 21.14
C GLU A 5 5.01 -7.54 20.22
N VAL A 6 4.84 -8.19 19.06
CA VAL A 6 3.73 -7.91 18.14
C VAL A 6 2.39 -8.37 18.74
N VAL A 7 2.34 -9.57 19.32
CA VAL A 7 1.12 -10.05 20.00
C VAL A 7 0.75 -9.10 21.15
N LYS A 8 1.71 -8.69 21.95
CA LYS A 8 1.48 -7.71 23.02
C LYS A 8 1.03 -6.36 22.45
N PHE A 9 1.66 -5.87 21.38
CA PHE A 9 1.28 -4.62 20.72
C PHE A 9 -0.16 -4.64 20.23
N ALA A 10 -0.62 -5.76 19.66
CA ALA A 10 -2.00 -5.93 19.25
C ALA A 10 -2.97 -5.88 20.44
N GLN A 11 -2.62 -6.50 21.57
CA GLN A 11 -3.40 -6.47 22.81
C GLN A 11 -3.47 -5.06 23.40
N ASP A 12 -2.34 -4.38 23.51
CA ASP A 12 -2.22 -3.03 24.07
C ASP A 12 -3.04 -1.99 23.25
N ASN A 13 -3.33 -2.29 21.98
CA ASN A 13 -4.14 -1.45 21.08
C ASN A 13 -5.57 -1.99 20.86
N ASP A 14 -6.05 -2.92 21.67
CA ASP A 14 -7.40 -3.50 21.58
C ASP A 14 -7.77 -4.02 20.18
N CYS A 15 -6.80 -4.51 19.41
CA CYS A 15 -7.02 -5.03 18.07
C CYS A 15 -8.09 -6.13 18.08
N LYS A 16 -8.98 -6.07 17.10
CA LYS A 16 -10.05 -7.06 16.87
C LYS A 16 -9.74 -7.95 15.67
N MET A 17 -8.94 -7.45 14.75
CA MET A 17 -8.56 -8.12 13.51
C MET A 17 -7.05 -8.07 13.31
N VAL A 18 -6.55 -9.02 12.56
CA VAL A 18 -5.21 -8.98 11.94
C VAL A 18 -5.37 -9.02 10.44
N ASP A 19 -4.65 -8.14 9.74
CA ASP A 19 -4.65 -8.04 8.30
C ASP A 19 -3.26 -8.41 7.74
N PHE A 20 -3.22 -9.46 6.94
CA PHE A 20 -2.01 -10.01 6.34
C PHE A 20 -1.90 -9.51 4.91
N LYS A 21 -0.98 -8.58 4.67
CA LYS A 21 -0.78 -7.90 3.39
C LYS A 21 0.43 -8.46 2.65
N PHE A 22 0.31 -8.67 1.37
CA PHE A 22 1.39 -9.10 0.51
C PHE A 22 1.26 -8.46 -0.88
N LEU A 23 2.30 -8.55 -1.68
CA LEU A 23 2.32 -8.00 -3.03
C LEU A 23 2.19 -9.11 -4.06
N ASP A 24 1.34 -8.92 -5.05
CA ASP A 24 1.32 -9.80 -6.21
C ASP A 24 2.47 -9.48 -7.20
N PHE A 25 2.55 -10.25 -8.29
CA PHE A 25 3.63 -10.12 -9.28
C PHE A 25 3.66 -8.75 -9.98
N VAL A 26 2.52 -8.09 -10.12
CA VAL A 26 2.43 -6.76 -10.75
C VAL A 26 2.51 -5.60 -9.76
N GLY A 27 2.70 -5.91 -8.47
CA GLY A 27 2.88 -4.91 -7.41
C GLY A 27 1.58 -4.41 -6.79
N ILE A 28 0.46 -5.11 -6.98
CA ILE A 28 -0.81 -4.78 -6.32
C ILE A 28 -0.82 -5.39 -4.93
N TRP A 29 -1.27 -4.63 -3.94
CA TRP A 29 -1.53 -5.13 -2.60
C TRP A 29 -2.69 -6.13 -2.61
N GLN A 30 -2.40 -7.33 -2.12
CA GLN A 30 -3.37 -8.37 -1.80
C GLN A 30 -3.40 -8.54 -0.29
N HIS A 31 -4.53 -8.97 0.27
CA HIS A 31 -4.64 -9.21 1.69
C HIS A 31 -5.78 -10.18 2.04
N PHE A 32 -5.72 -10.70 3.24
CA PHE A 32 -6.87 -11.25 3.94
C PHE A 32 -6.75 -10.96 5.43
N SER A 33 -7.87 -10.99 6.14
CA SER A 33 -7.92 -10.69 7.56
C SER A 33 -8.51 -11.84 8.35
N THR A 34 -8.01 -12.02 9.57
CA THR A 34 -8.57 -12.98 10.55
C THR A 34 -8.94 -12.26 11.84
N PRO A 35 -9.87 -12.81 12.65
CA PRO A 35 -10.06 -12.34 14.01
C PRO A 35 -8.77 -12.43 14.81
N ILE A 36 -8.56 -11.52 15.75
CA ILE A 36 -7.37 -11.51 16.60
C ILE A 36 -7.25 -12.79 17.46
N SER A 37 -8.34 -13.48 17.73
CA SER A 37 -8.35 -14.75 18.45
C SER A 37 -7.60 -15.88 17.74
N GLU A 38 -7.46 -15.77 16.42
CA GLU A 38 -6.76 -16.76 15.58
C GLU A 38 -5.28 -16.41 15.37
N PHE A 39 -4.80 -15.35 16.02
CA PHE A 39 -3.42 -14.86 15.87
C PHE A 39 -2.61 -15.11 17.14
N SER A 40 -1.48 -15.76 16.99
CA SER A 40 -0.54 -16.06 18.07
C SER A 40 0.91 -15.92 17.61
N GLU A 41 1.85 -16.18 18.51
CA GLU A 41 3.28 -16.23 18.17
C GLU A 41 3.57 -17.33 17.14
N ASP A 42 2.87 -18.45 17.19
CA ASP A 42 3.06 -19.58 16.27
C ASP A 42 2.76 -19.17 14.81
N THR A 43 1.91 -18.16 14.61
CA THR A 43 1.62 -17.61 13.27
C THR A 43 2.88 -17.15 12.53
N PHE A 44 3.91 -16.70 13.25
CA PHE A 44 5.16 -16.25 12.65
C PHE A 44 6.09 -17.40 12.24
N ASP A 45 5.97 -18.55 12.87
CA ASP A 45 6.79 -19.74 12.59
C ASP A 45 6.09 -20.70 11.62
N GLU A 46 4.80 -20.91 11.82
CA GLU A 46 4.02 -21.84 11.00
C GLU A 46 3.52 -21.22 9.70
N GLY A 47 3.23 -19.91 9.73
CA GLY A 47 2.58 -19.19 8.65
C GLY A 47 1.09 -19.51 8.54
N ILE A 48 0.45 -18.92 7.53
CA ILE A 48 -0.97 -19.15 7.23
C ILE A 48 -1.09 -19.62 5.79
N GLY A 49 -1.80 -20.75 5.60
CA GLY A 49 -2.05 -21.32 4.28
C GLY A 49 -3.04 -20.47 3.48
N PHE A 50 -2.78 -20.35 2.19
CA PHE A 50 -3.72 -19.73 1.24
C PHE A 50 -3.58 -20.34 -0.16
N ASP A 51 -4.61 -20.15 -0.99
CA ASP A 51 -4.65 -20.61 -2.37
C ASP A 51 -3.95 -19.62 -3.31
N GLY A 52 -2.71 -19.93 -3.70
CA GLY A 52 -1.93 -19.12 -4.63
C GLY A 52 -2.48 -19.10 -6.07
N SER A 53 -3.40 -20.01 -6.43
CA SER A 53 -4.05 -19.98 -7.75
C SER A 53 -5.06 -18.83 -7.89
N SER A 54 -5.53 -18.31 -6.76
CA SER A 54 -6.38 -17.12 -6.71
C SER A 54 -5.63 -15.83 -7.05
N ILE A 55 -4.29 -15.87 -7.03
CA ILE A 55 -3.44 -14.71 -7.38
C ILE A 55 -3.00 -14.84 -8.83
N ARG A 56 -3.36 -13.84 -9.63
CA ARG A 56 -3.07 -13.84 -11.07
C ARG A 56 -1.59 -14.01 -11.36
N GLY A 57 -1.27 -15.05 -12.15
CA GLY A 57 0.08 -15.31 -12.60
C GLY A 57 0.99 -16.04 -11.59
N TRP A 58 0.44 -16.50 -10.45
CA TRP A 58 1.22 -17.23 -9.45
C TRP A 58 1.25 -18.72 -9.72
N GLN A 59 0.27 -19.47 -9.24
CA GLN A 59 0.29 -20.93 -9.25
C GLN A 59 -0.89 -21.51 -10.04
N PRO A 60 -0.73 -22.67 -10.66
CA PRO A 60 -1.84 -23.43 -11.22
C PRO A 60 -2.63 -24.13 -10.11
N ILE A 61 -3.90 -24.40 -10.36
CA ILE A 61 -4.85 -24.98 -9.37
C ILE A 61 -4.36 -26.31 -8.75
N HIS A 62 -3.61 -27.10 -9.48
CA HIS A 62 -3.11 -28.39 -9.03
C HIS A 62 -1.85 -28.31 -8.15
N ASN A 63 -1.30 -27.13 -7.94
CA ASN A 63 -0.15 -26.85 -7.06
C ASN A 63 -0.32 -25.45 -6.44
N SER A 64 -1.46 -25.22 -5.81
CA SER A 64 -1.88 -23.89 -5.39
C SER A 64 -1.54 -23.52 -3.95
N ASP A 65 -1.23 -24.50 -3.12
CA ASP A 65 -0.97 -24.27 -1.70
C ASP A 65 0.28 -23.45 -1.48
N MET A 66 0.16 -22.34 -0.77
CA MET A 66 1.24 -21.45 -0.40
C MET A 66 1.09 -21.02 1.05
N LEU A 67 2.17 -20.52 1.64
CA LEU A 67 2.18 -19.97 3.00
C LEU A 67 2.51 -18.49 2.98
N ILE A 68 1.73 -17.75 3.76
CA ILE A 68 2.05 -16.37 4.15
C ILE A 68 2.84 -16.41 5.45
N MET A 69 4.01 -15.76 5.46
CA MET A 69 4.87 -15.63 6.64
C MET A 69 4.90 -14.16 7.05
N PRO A 70 4.22 -13.77 8.14
CA PRO A 70 4.22 -12.38 8.60
C PRO A 70 5.62 -11.91 8.99
N ASP A 71 5.94 -10.65 8.68
CA ASP A 71 7.19 -10.01 9.10
C ASP A 71 6.91 -9.15 10.35
N PRO A 72 7.39 -9.55 11.53
CA PRO A 72 7.10 -8.84 12.78
C PRO A 72 7.67 -7.41 12.79
N GLY A 73 8.68 -7.13 11.96
CA GLY A 73 9.25 -5.80 11.79
C GLY A 73 8.29 -4.79 11.16
N THR A 74 7.24 -5.27 10.50
CA THR A 74 6.28 -4.44 9.75
C THR A 74 5.00 -4.12 10.52
N ALA A 75 4.83 -4.63 11.73
CA ALA A 75 3.62 -4.50 12.52
C ALA A 75 3.22 -3.04 12.76
N LYS A 76 1.98 -2.69 12.40
CA LYS A 76 1.36 -1.37 12.55
C LYS A 76 -0.13 -1.51 12.87
N ILE A 77 -0.71 -0.49 13.49
CA ILE A 77 -2.15 -0.34 13.52
C ILE A 77 -2.60 0.31 12.21
N ASP A 78 -3.58 -0.29 11.55
CA ASP A 78 -4.13 0.25 10.30
C ASP A 78 -4.98 1.48 10.60
N PRO A 79 -4.62 2.68 10.12
CA PRO A 79 -5.37 3.91 10.40
C PRO A 79 -6.62 4.08 9.52
N PHE A 80 -6.82 3.22 8.51
CA PHE A 80 -7.86 3.40 7.49
C PHE A 80 -9.12 2.57 7.74
N VAL A 81 -9.09 1.67 8.72
CA VAL A 81 -10.22 0.79 9.03
C VAL A 81 -10.87 1.13 10.37
N LYS A 82 -12.19 0.91 10.47
CA LYS A 82 -12.94 1.28 11.69
C LYS A 82 -12.65 0.37 12.89
N ALA A 83 -12.51 -0.92 12.65
CA ALA A 83 -12.15 -1.87 13.70
C ALA A 83 -10.65 -1.76 13.95
N PRO A 84 -10.18 -1.67 15.22
CA PRO A 84 -8.75 -1.73 15.50
C PRO A 84 -8.13 -2.97 14.90
N THR A 85 -7.23 -2.79 13.94
CA THR A 85 -6.66 -3.87 13.13
C THR A 85 -5.13 -3.79 13.15
N LEU A 86 -4.50 -4.90 13.52
CA LEU A 86 -3.07 -5.09 13.34
C LEU A 86 -2.80 -5.38 11.86
N SER A 87 -1.97 -4.59 11.21
CA SER A 87 -1.53 -4.80 9.83
C SER A 87 -0.10 -5.33 9.82
N LEU A 88 0.13 -6.41 9.09
CA LEU A 88 1.41 -7.07 8.91
C LEU A 88 1.71 -7.25 7.42
N ILE A 89 2.92 -6.91 6.99
CA ILE A 89 3.38 -7.23 5.65
C ILE A 89 4.04 -8.61 5.69
N CYS A 90 3.71 -9.45 4.72
CA CYS A 90 4.07 -10.86 4.73
C CYS A 90 5.00 -11.21 3.57
N ASN A 91 5.79 -12.25 3.77
CA ASN A 91 6.55 -12.93 2.73
C ASN A 91 5.78 -14.17 2.28
N ILE A 92 5.99 -14.58 1.06
CA ILE A 92 5.37 -15.79 0.51
C ILE A 92 6.42 -16.88 0.39
N ILE A 93 6.08 -18.07 0.86
CA ILE A 93 6.96 -19.24 0.78
C ILE A 93 6.22 -20.45 0.24
N ASP A 94 6.98 -21.36 -0.34
CA ASP A 94 6.52 -22.70 -0.71
C ASP A 94 6.33 -23.55 0.56
N PRO A 95 5.18 -24.20 0.76
CA PRO A 95 4.90 -24.97 1.97
C PRO A 95 5.76 -26.23 2.12
N ILE A 96 6.27 -26.78 1.02
CA ILE A 96 7.04 -28.03 0.99
C ILE A 96 8.54 -27.74 1.19
N THR A 97 9.09 -26.85 0.34
CA THR A 97 10.53 -26.52 0.36
C THR A 97 10.89 -25.50 1.43
N LYS A 98 9.90 -24.76 1.93
CA LYS A 98 10.09 -23.62 2.85
C LYS A 98 10.96 -22.50 2.28
N GLU A 99 11.18 -22.48 0.97
CA GLU A 99 11.90 -21.44 0.27
C GLU A 99 11.00 -20.27 -0.10
N GLY A 100 11.58 -19.08 -0.20
CA GLY A 100 10.86 -17.87 -0.63
C GLY A 100 10.34 -18.01 -2.07
N TYR A 101 9.11 -17.60 -2.28
CA TYR A 101 8.47 -17.68 -3.60
C TYR A 101 9.11 -16.68 -4.58
N THR A 102 9.54 -17.17 -5.73
CA THR A 102 10.33 -16.39 -6.70
C THR A 102 9.56 -15.27 -7.40
N ARG A 103 8.22 -15.29 -7.33
CA ARG A 103 7.34 -14.23 -7.88
C ARG A 103 6.83 -13.26 -6.81
N ASP A 104 7.28 -13.41 -5.56
CA ASP A 104 7.04 -12.43 -4.50
C ASP A 104 8.05 -11.27 -4.67
N PRO A 105 7.59 -10.01 -4.90
CA PRO A 105 8.47 -8.86 -5.01
C PRO A 105 9.34 -8.63 -3.76
N ARG A 106 8.83 -8.93 -2.57
CA ARG A 106 9.62 -8.85 -1.33
C ARG A 106 10.78 -9.84 -1.31
N PHE A 107 10.57 -11.04 -1.83
CA PHE A 107 11.66 -12.03 -1.95
C PHE A 107 12.78 -11.52 -2.87
N ILE A 108 12.42 -10.87 -3.97
CA ILE A 108 13.41 -10.27 -4.87
C ILE A 108 14.18 -9.14 -4.18
N ALA A 109 13.49 -8.27 -3.43
CA ALA A 109 14.14 -7.21 -2.67
C ALA A 109 15.12 -7.78 -1.61
N LYS A 110 14.70 -8.80 -0.86
CA LYS A 110 15.58 -9.49 0.10
C LYS A 110 16.80 -10.14 -0.55
N LYS A 111 16.64 -10.71 -1.75
CA LYS A 111 17.78 -11.23 -2.52
C LYS A 111 18.75 -10.13 -2.91
N ALA A 112 18.25 -8.98 -3.34
CA ALA A 112 19.09 -7.83 -3.69
C ALA A 112 19.87 -7.32 -2.49
N GLU A 113 19.22 -7.21 -1.32
CA GLU A 113 19.88 -6.84 -0.07
C GLU A 113 20.96 -7.85 0.35
N ALA A 114 20.66 -9.13 0.28
CA ALA A 114 21.62 -10.19 0.58
C ALA A 114 22.82 -10.15 -0.38
N TYR A 115 22.57 -9.90 -1.66
CA TYR A 115 23.62 -9.77 -2.66
C TYR A 115 24.52 -8.55 -2.39
N LEU A 116 23.96 -7.40 -2.03
CA LEU A 116 24.73 -6.22 -1.65
C LEU A 116 25.71 -6.56 -0.51
N LYS A 117 25.23 -7.19 0.55
CA LYS A 117 26.06 -7.63 1.68
C LYS A 117 27.16 -8.60 1.24
N GLN A 118 26.84 -9.54 0.34
CA GLN A 118 27.80 -10.51 -0.19
C GLN A 118 28.91 -9.83 -1.01
N THR A 119 28.63 -8.75 -1.71
CA THR A 119 29.64 -8.02 -2.51
C THR A 119 30.66 -7.29 -1.65
N GLY A 120 30.36 -7.02 -0.38
CA GLY A 120 31.19 -6.23 0.52
C GLY A 120 31.24 -4.73 0.19
N ILE A 121 30.46 -4.26 -0.78
CA ILE A 121 30.38 -2.83 -1.16
C ILE A 121 29.58 -2.05 -0.10
N GLY A 122 28.55 -2.66 0.47
CA GLY A 122 27.71 -2.07 1.51
C GLY A 122 26.87 -3.13 2.19
N ASP A 123 26.31 -2.78 3.33
CA ASP A 123 25.42 -3.63 4.13
C ASP A 123 23.99 -3.07 4.20
N THR A 124 23.82 -1.83 3.78
CA THR A 124 22.55 -1.10 3.86
C THR A 124 22.31 -0.31 2.59
N ILE A 125 21.05 -0.27 2.17
CA ILE A 125 20.55 0.54 1.06
C ILE A 125 19.51 1.51 1.61
N TYR A 126 19.61 2.77 1.20
CA TYR A 126 18.60 3.79 1.46
C TYR A 126 17.94 4.20 0.14
N PHE A 127 16.63 4.33 0.18
CA PHE A 127 15.82 4.84 -0.92
C PHE A 127 15.10 6.10 -0.47
N GLY A 128 14.96 7.08 -1.35
CA GLY A 128 14.13 8.26 -1.16
C GLY A 128 12.99 8.22 -2.17
N PRO A 129 11.84 7.56 -1.84
CA PRO A 129 10.70 7.55 -2.74
C PRO A 129 10.10 8.96 -2.84
N GLU A 130 9.60 9.31 -4.02
CA GLU A 130 8.88 10.57 -4.30
C GLU A 130 7.52 10.22 -4.92
N PRO A 131 6.53 9.82 -4.10
CA PRO A 131 5.23 9.45 -4.64
C PRO A 131 4.48 10.67 -5.15
N GLU A 132 4.10 10.62 -6.41
CA GLU A 132 3.27 11.63 -7.05
C GLU A 132 1.90 11.06 -7.33
N CYS A 133 0.86 11.86 -7.11
CA CYS A 133 -0.51 11.46 -7.37
C CYS A 133 -1.36 12.58 -7.96
N PHE A 134 -2.44 12.19 -8.61
CA PHE A 134 -3.50 13.09 -9.02
C PHE A 134 -4.74 12.83 -8.19
N MET A 135 -5.45 13.88 -7.81
CA MET A 135 -6.72 13.78 -7.10
C MET A 135 -7.84 14.20 -8.04
N PHE A 136 -8.78 13.31 -8.26
CA PHE A 136 -9.93 13.54 -9.11
C PHE A 136 -11.23 13.34 -8.33
N ASP A 137 -12.22 14.15 -8.63
CA ASP A 137 -13.58 14.00 -8.09
C ASP A 137 -14.39 12.96 -8.89
N ASP A 138 -14.06 12.78 -10.16
CA ASP A 138 -14.72 11.81 -11.03
C ASP A 138 -13.73 11.25 -12.05
N VAL A 139 -13.73 9.93 -12.22
CA VAL A 139 -12.92 9.22 -13.21
C VAL A 139 -13.79 8.22 -13.95
N ARG A 140 -13.88 8.39 -15.27
CA ARG A 140 -14.61 7.48 -16.17
C ARG A 140 -13.69 7.06 -17.29
N TYR A 141 -13.66 5.78 -17.57
CA TYR A 141 -12.92 5.28 -18.72
C TYR A 141 -13.55 4.00 -19.24
N ALA A 142 -13.35 3.74 -20.52
CA ALA A 142 -13.61 2.46 -21.13
C ALA A 142 -12.53 2.16 -22.17
N SER A 143 -12.23 0.88 -22.33
CA SER A 143 -11.34 0.38 -23.37
C SER A 143 -11.89 -0.94 -23.89
N SER A 144 -12.22 -0.97 -25.16
CA SER A 144 -12.75 -2.13 -25.87
C SER A 144 -11.95 -2.38 -27.15
N ALA A 145 -12.36 -3.39 -27.92
CA ALA A 145 -11.65 -3.73 -29.15
C ALA A 145 -11.75 -2.65 -30.24
N ASN A 146 -12.79 -1.81 -30.20
CA ASN A 146 -13.13 -0.85 -31.26
C ASN A 146 -13.14 0.61 -30.80
N GLU A 147 -13.08 0.87 -29.48
CA GLU A 147 -13.03 2.24 -28.95
C GLU A 147 -12.37 2.31 -27.59
N SER A 148 -11.86 3.48 -27.26
CA SER A 148 -11.46 3.81 -25.90
C SER A 148 -11.68 5.28 -25.61
N PHE A 149 -12.00 5.60 -24.37
CA PHE A 149 -12.10 6.97 -23.89
C PHE A 149 -11.68 7.06 -22.42
N TYR A 150 -11.34 8.26 -21.99
CA TYR A 150 -11.32 8.64 -20.60
C TYR A 150 -11.97 10.02 -20.42
N SER A 151 -12.55 10.24 -19.24
CA SER A 151 -13.06 11.52 -18.80
C SER A 151 -12.79 11.64 -17.30
N ILE A 152 -12.18 12.73 -16.91
CA ILE A 152 -11.85 13.03 -15.52
C ILE A 152 -12.42 14.39 -15.16
N ASP A 153 -12.76 14.59 -13.89
CA ASP A 153 -13.19 15.88 -13.36
C ASP A 153 -12.53 16.15 -12.03
N SER A 154 -12.25 17.41 -11.75
CA SER A 154 -11.72 17.88 -10.49
C SER A 154 -12.14 19.32 -10.26
N ALA A 155 -12.55 19.65 -9.04
CA ALA A 155 -12.91 21.00 -8.65
C ALA A 155 -11.75 22.00 -8.86
N GLU A 156 -10.50 21.55 -8.81
CA GLU A 156 -9.31 22.37 -9.05
C GLU A 156 -8.90 22.44 -10.52
N GLY A 157 -9.44 21.60 -11.39
CA GLY A 157 -9.11 21.58 -12.81
C GLY A 157 -9.63 22.80 -13.57
N ILE A 158 -8.82 23.41 -14.45
CA ILE A 158 -9.26 24.50 -15.33
C ILE A 158 -10.35 24.04 -16.32
N TRP A 159 -10.40 22.73 -16.57
CA TRP A 159 -11.38 22.03 -17.42
C TRP A 159 -12.57 21.47 -16.62
N ASN A 160 -12.72 21.86 -15.35
CA ASN A 160 -13.85 21.45 -14.50
C ASN A 160 -15.19 21.72 -15.19
N THR A 161 -16.09 20.73 -15.17
CA THR A 161 -17.37 20.80 -15.88
C THR A 161 -18.39 21.73 -15.21
N GLY A 162 -18.17 22.10 -13.93
CA GLY A 162 -19.09 22.94 -13.18
C GLY A 162 -20.39 22.24 -12.80
N ARG A 163 -20.41 20.91 -12.71
CA ARG A 163 -21.58 20.16 -12.23
C ARG A 163 -21.88 20.49 -10.77
N GLU A 164 -23.11 20.22 -10.33
CA GLU A 164 -23.55 20.51 -8.96
C GLU A 164 -22.67 19.80 -7.91
N GLU A 165 -22.28 18.56 -8.18
CA GLU A 165 -21.43 17.76 -7.30
C GLU A 165 -19.98 18.27 -7.26
N PHE A 166 -19.52 18.87 -8.37
CA PHE A 166 -18.16 19.38 -8.54
C PHE A 166 -18.21 20.80 -9.12
N PRO A 167 -18.63 21.79 -8.35
CA PRO A 167 -18.88 23.13 -8.84
C PRO A 167 -17.61 23.84 -9.26
N ASN A 168 -17.70 24.63 -10.32
CA ASN A 168 -16.62 25.51 -10.72
C ASN A 168 -16.60 26.76 -9.83
N LEU A 169 -15.71 26.78 -8.85
CA LEU A 169 -15.67 27.80 -7.79
C LEU A 169 -14.72 28.97 -8.08
N GLY A 170 -14.51 29.30 -9.34
CA GLY A 170 -13.75 30.49 -9.72
C GLY A 170 -12.30 30.25 -10.10
N TYR A 171 -11.35 30.99 -9.53
CA TYR A 171 -9.94 30.93 -9.91
C TYR A 171 -9.35 29.51 -9.72
N LYS A 172 -8.60 29.06 -10.71
CA LYS A 172 -7.95 27.76 -10.73
C LYS A 172 -6.44 27.92 -10.82
N PRO A 173 -5.65 27.02 -10.22
CA PRO A 173 -4.22 26.98 -10.47
C PRO A 173 -3.95 26.71 -11.96
N ARG A 174 -2.90 27.28 -12.48
CA ARG A 174 -2.45 27.02 -13.85
C ARG A 174 -1.82 25.62 -13.96
N HIS A 175 -1.70 25.17 -15.18
CA HIS A 175 -1.04 23.89 -15.49
C HIS A 175 0.35 23.83 -14.84
N LYS A 176 0.64 22.74 -14.12
CA LYS A 176 1.88 22.51 -13.38
C LYS A 176 2.17 23.53 -12.24
N GLU A 177 1.19 24.28 -11.79
CA GLU A 177 1.32 25.27 -10.71
C GLU A 177 0.54 24.89 -9.45
N GLY A 178 0.26 23.59 -9.22
CA GLY A 178 -0.48 23.09 -8.06
C GLY A 178 0.36 22.89 -6.80
N TYR A 179 1.66 23.15 -6.83
CA TYR A 179 2.55 22.80 -5.71
C TYR A 179 2.48 23.77 -4.53
N PHE A 180 2.44 25.09 -4.78
CA PHE A 180 2.47 26.12 -3.75
C PHE A 180 1.17 26.93 -3.55
N PRO A 181 0.06 26.73 -4.24
CA PRO A 181 -1.15 27.47 -3.93
C PRO A 181 -1.56 27.31 -2.46
N CYS A 182 -2.22 28.31 -1.94
CA CYS A 182 -2.87 28.24 -0.63
C CYS A 182 -4.39 28.32 -0.79
N ALA A 183 -5.12 28.00 0.29
CA ALA A 183 -6.57 28.13 0.32
C ALA A 183 -6.99 29.59 0.01
N PRO A 184 -8.09 29.81 -0.70
CA PRO A 184 -9.11 28.83 -1.13
C PRO A 184 -8.78 28.12 -2.47
N THR A 185 -7.70 28.48 -3.17
CA THR A 185 -7.32 27.88 -4.45
C THR A 185 -6.89 26.43 -4.25
N ASP A 186 -6.13 26.15 -3.19
CA ASP A 186 -5.83 24.80 -2.75
C ASP A 186 -6.98 24.24 -1.92
N SER A 187 -7.83 23.42 -2.51
CA SER A 187 -8.94 22.74 -1.85
C SER A 187 -8.56 21.37 -1.30
N MET A 188 -7.36 20.87 -1.63
CA MET A 188 -6.93 19.51 -1.29
C MET A 188 -5.98 19.45 -0.08
N ILE A 189 -5.74 20.58 0.59
CA ILE A 189 -4.79 20.66 1.71
C ILE A 189 -5.14 19.70 2.85
N ASP A 190 -6.40 19.54 3.18
CA ASP A 190 -6.84 18.65 4.28
C ASP A 190 -6.56 17.17 3.93
N ILE A 191 -6.78 16.78 2.68
CA ILE A 191 -6.47 15.42 2.21
C ILE A 191 -4.96 15.16 2.29
N ARG A 192 -4.13 16.10 1.82
CA ARG A 192 -2.67 15.96 1.92
C ARG A 192 -2.17 15.91 3.37
N ASN A 193 -2.76 16.73 4.23
CA ASN A 193 -2.44 16.70 5.66
C ASN A 193 -2.78 15.33 6.28
N GLU A 194 -3.94 14.77 5.96
CA GLU A 194 -4.34 13.44 6.43
C GLU A 194 -3.40 12.35 5.89
N MET A 195 -3.00 12.43 4.62
CA MET A 195 -1.99 11.54 4.03
C MET A 195 -0.66 11.62 4.78
N ALA A 196 -0.16 12.83 5.06
CA ALA A 196 1.09 13.04 5.78
C ALA A 196 1.04 12.48 7.21
N VAL A 197 -0.08 12.67 7.93
CA VAL A 197 -0.30 12.08 9.26
C VAL A 197 -0.30 10.56 9.17
N SER A 198 -0.99 9.98 8.19
CA SER A 198 -1.04 8.52 7.98
C SER A 198 0.34 7.96 7.63
N TYR A 199 1.12 8.63 6.81
CA TYR A 199 2.50 8.24 6.51
C TYR A 199 3.38 8.22 7.76
N THR A 200 3.25 9.19 8.64
CA THR A 200 3.96 9.23 9.91
C THR A 200 3.59 8.04 10.79
N HIS A 201 2.30 7.71 10.91
CA HIS A 201 1.83 6.53 11.66
C HIS A 201 2.35 5.22 11.08
N LEU A 202 2.37 5.11 9.77
CA LEU A 202 2.88 3.92 9.07
C LEU A 202 4.41 3.89 9.03
N ARG A 203 5.09 4.93 9.55
CA ARG A 203 6.55 5.12 9.44
C ARG A 203 7.03 5.07 7.99
N ALA A 204 6.20 5.52 7.07
CA ALA A 204 6.65 5.82 5.72
C ALA A 204 7.61 7.01 5.76
N HIS A 205 8.57 7.03 4.85
CA HIS A 205 9.59 8.09 4.81
C HIS A 205 9.12 9.37 4.11
N GLU A 206 7.81 9.49 3.91
CA GLU A 206 7.20 10.63 3.23
C GLU A 206 6.68 11.65 4.24
N THR A 207 6.93 12.91 3.94
CA THR A 207 6.34 14.06 4.64
C THR A 207 5.46 14.85 3.68
N GLN A 208 4.65 15.77 4.20
CA GLN A 208 3.82 16.65 3.38
C GLN A 208 4.63 17.42 2.32
N GLU A 209 5.89 17.73 2.61
CA GLU A 209 6.77 18.50 1.72
C GLU A 209 7.19 17.73 0.47
N VAL A 210 7.16 16.40 0.52
CA VAL A 210 7.52 15.52 -0.62
C VAL A 210 6.29 14.89 -1.30
N ILE A 211 5.07 15.13 -0.78
CA ILE A 211 3.85 14.75 -1.47
C ILE A 211 3.52 15.84 -2.48
N SER A 212 3.91 15.64 -3.72
CA SER A 212 3.46 16.51 -4.79
C SER A 212 2.19 15.94 -5.45
N TYR A 213 1.31 16.82 -5.87
CA TYR A 213 0.23 16.47 -6.76
C TYR A 213 0.21 17.44 -7.94
N ALA A 214 -0.15 16.92 -9.08
CA ALA A 214 -0.26 17.74 -10.27
C ALA A 214 -1.74 18.08 -10.52
N VAL A 215 -1.98 19.35 -10.83
CA VAL A 215 -3.22 19.81 -11.43
C VAL A 215 -2.95 20.00 -12.91
N PHE A 216 -3.77 19.40 -13.74
CA PHE A 216 -3.65 19.49 -15.19
C PHE A 216 -4.06 20.85 -15.74
#